data_301ab3f8f79cf6bab7ce368fdbe15a82
#
_entry.id   301ab3f8f79cf6bab7ce368fdbe15a82
#
_cell.length_a   1.000
_cell.length_b   1.000
_cell.length_c   1.000
_cell.angle_alpha   90.00
_cell.angle_beta   90.00
_cell.angle_gamma   90.00
#
_symmetry.space_group_name_H-M   'P 1'
#
loop_
_entity.id
_entity.type
_entity.pdbx_description
1 polymer ?
#
loop_
_entity_poly.entity_id
_entity_poly.type
_entity_poly.pdbx_seq_one_letter_code
_entity_poly.pdbx_strand_id
1 'polypeptide(L)'
;KEICDNLHVRGLAERNDSSPDVKPYIQETKTEWVPVDLSSDMKIIQRYLKIALDQRYIELRRNGLRLSDNKSLSQLLNARQFVLKQNRRSANPLFTAIRITYALNIFEAHGITPFLKFCDRTKSKKGAGIKELFETDQNFTKAIELAKTQQANGIEHPKIDKLTEILRSVESKVLIFSSYRDS
;
A
#
# COMPACT_ATOMS: atom_id res chain seq x y z
N LYS A 1 -7.65 24.32 23.36
CA LYS A 1 -8.25 25.27 24.30
C LYS A 1 -9.60 24.76 24.76
N GLU A 2 -10.57 24.54 23.88
CA GLU A 2 -11.93 24.03 24.18
C GLU A 2 -11.94 22.73 24.99
N ILE A 3 -11.05 21.78 24.71
CA ILE A 3 -10.91 20.52 25.45
C ILE A 3 -10.43 20.79 26.90
N CYS A 4 -9.49 21.70 27.08
CA CYS A 4 -8.98 22.05 28.41
C CYS A 4 -10.04 22.76 29.25
N ASP A 5 -10.84 23.62 28.63
CA ASP A 5 -11.93 24.33 29.28
C ASP A 5 -13.03 23.34 29.73
N ASN A 6 -13.40 22.39 28.86
CA ASN A 6 -14.40 21.36 29.17
C ASN A 6 -13.95 20.36 30.25
N LEU A 7 -12.66 20.10 30.36
CA LEU A 7 -12.06 19.22 31.36
C LEU A 7 -11.63 19.97 32.64
N HIS A 8 -11.90 21.25 32.76
CA HIS A 8 -11.50 22.12 33.87
C HIS A 8 -10.00 22.04 34.19
N VAL A 9 -9.15 21.94 33.14
CA VAL A 9 -7.70 21.84 33.30
C VAL A 9 -7.14 23.17 33.80
N ARG A 10 -6.53 23.15 35.01
CA ARG A 10 -5.97 24.35 35.66
C ARG A 10 -4.52 24.64 35.30
N GLY A 11 -3.82 23.66 34.75
CA GLY A 11 -2.43 23.82 34.31
C GLY A 11 -2.07 22.77 33.25
N LEU A 12 -1.25 23.17 32.27
CA LEU A 12 -0.71 22.31 31.26
C LEU A 12 0.80 22.21 31.47
N ALA A 13 1.30 21.00 31.67
CA ALA A 13 2.74 20.72 31.68
C ALA A 13 3.10 19.95 30.43
N GLU A 14 3.87 20.57 29.55
CA GLU A 14 4.40 19.92 28.34
C GLU A 14 5.83 19.49 28.55
N ARG A 15 6.16 18.28 28.10
CA ARG A 15 7.53 17.76 28.06
C ARG A 15 7.80 17.24 26.66
N ASN A 16 8.95 17.59 26.15
CA ASN A 16 9.44 17.14 24.83
C ASN A 16 10.91 16.73 24.97
N ASP A 17 11.46 16.20 23.89
CA ASP A 17 12.84 15.66 23.83
C ASP A 17 13.91 16.70 24.19
N SER A 18 13.62 17.98 24.08
CA SER A 18 14.54 19.07 24.44
C SER A 18 14.34 19.58 25.88
N SER A 19 13.35 19.08 26.61
CA SER A 19 13.11 19.49 28.01
C SER A 19 14.30 19.08 28.90
N PRO A 20 14.82 20.00 29.77
CA PRO A 20 16.03 19.75 30.55
C PRO A 20 15.97 18.52 31.45
N ASP A 21 14.78 18.16 31.92
CA ASP A 21 14.48 17.01 32.78
C ASP A 21 14.31 15.71 32.01
N VAL A 22 14.10 15.76 30.68
CA VAL A 22 13.90 14.61 29.79
C VAL A 22 15.17 14.31 28.99
N LYS A 23 15.88 15.34 28.54
CA LYS A 23 17.08 15.24 27.69
C LYS A 23 18.14 14.24 28.18
N PRO A 24 18.46 14.12 29.49
CA PRO A 24 19.45 13.15 29.96
C PRO A 24 19.05 11.68 29.77
N TYR A 25 17.75 11.41 29.56
CA TYR A 25 17.20 10.06 29.40
C TYR A 25 16.94 9.69 27.95
N ILE A 26 17.10 10.64 27.02
CA ILE A 26 16.90 10.39 25.60
C ILE A 26 18.18 9.85 25.00
N GLN A 27 18.06 8.70 24.37
CA GLN A 27 19.14 8.14 23.57
C GLN A 27 19.05 8.70 22.14
N GLU A 28 20.19 9.04 21.57
CA GLU A 28 20.26 9.50 20.19
C GLU A 28 19.85 8.38 19.24
N THR A 29 18.77 8.61 18.48
CA THR A 29 18.27 7.66 17.49
C THR A 29 18.93 7.92 16.16
N LYS A 30 19.67 6.94 15.63
CA LYS A 30 20.20 6.95 14.28
C LYS A 30 19.24 6.20 13.35
N THR A 31 18.80 6.85 12.28
CA THR A 31 17.94 6.24 11.27
C THR A 31 18.78 5.95 10.03
N GLU A 32 18.77 4.70 9.60
CA GLU A 32 19.39 4.25 8.37
C GLU A 32 18.32 3.73 7.41
N TRP A 33 18.33 4.22 6.18
CA TRP A 33 17.43 3.78 5.11
C TRP A 33 18.14 2.74 4.25
N VAL A 34 17.62 1.54 4.22
CA VAL A 34 18.14 0.44 3.41
C VAL A 34 17.21 0.20 2.21
N PRO A 35 17.55 0.71 1.02
CA PRO A 35 16.76 0.47 -0.18
C PRO A 35 16.89 -0.99 -0.61
N VAL A 36 15.77 -1.60 -1.01
CA VAL A 36 15.73 -2.97 -1.53
C VAL A 36 14.93 -3.00 -2.82
N ASP A 37 15.58 -3.36 -3.91
CA ASP A 37 14.95 -3.52 -5.22
C ASP A 37 14.14 -4.80 -5.31
N LEU A 38 13.05 -4.74 -6.06
CA LEU A 38 12.30 -5.95 -6.46
C LEU A 38 13.15 -6.81 -7.40
N SER A 39 13.03 -8.14 -7.29
CA SER A 39 13.65 -9.07 -8.22
C SER A 39 13.13 -8.84 -9.66
N SER A 40 13.87 -9.32 -10.66
CA SER A 40 13.46 -9.24 -12.07
C SER A 40 12.05 -9.80 -12.32
N ASP A 41 11.77 -10.94 -11.71
CA ASP A 41 10.47 -11.61 -11.84
C ASP A 41 9.34 -10.81 -11.16
N MET A 42 9.60 -10.26 -9.99
CA MET A 42 8.65 -9.38 -9.32
C MET A 42 8.41 -8.07 -10.11
N LYS A 43 9.43 -7.54 -10.78
CA LYS A 43 9.28 -6.38 -11.67
C LYS A 43 8.35 -6.68 -12.86
N ILE A 44 8.31 -7.92 -13.35
CA ILE A 44 7.36 -8.33 -14.39
C ILE A 44 5.92 -8.26 -13.87
N ILE A 45 5.64 -8.83 -12.69
CA ILE A 45 4.32 -8.76 -12.06
C ILE A 45 3.91 -7.31 -11.82
N GLN A 46 4.81 -6.50 -11.25
CA GLN A 46 4.60 -5.07 -11.03
C GLN A 46 4.20 -4.34 -12.32
N ARG A 47 4.87 -4.66 -13.44
CA ARG A 47 4.58 -4.07 -14.75
C ARG A 47 3.16 -4.39 -15.21
N TYR A 48 2.71 -5.63 -15.08
CA TYR A 48 1.33 -5.99 -15.43
C TYR A 48 0.30 -5.26 -14.57
N LEU A 49 0.54 -5.13 -13.26
CA LEU A 49 -0.33 -4.36 -12.37
C LEU A 49 -0.37 -2.87 -12.75
N LYS A 50 0.77 -2.29 -13.12
CA LYS A 50 0.85 -0.89 -13.61
C LYS A 50 0.09 -0.71 -14.92
N ILE A 51 0.21 -1.63 -15.87
CA ILE A 51 -0.55 -1.58 -17.13
C ILE A 51 -2.06 -1.64 -16.87
N ALA A 52 -2.52 -2.54 -16.00
CA ALA A 52 -3.92 -2.62 -15.60
C ALA A 52 -4.41 -1.31 -14.97
N LEU A 53 -3.60 -0.69 -14.11
CA LEU A 53 -3.90 0.60 -13.51
C LEU A 53 -3.99 1.72 -14.57
N ASP A 54 -3.05 1.78 -15.50
CA ASP A 54 -3.00 2.76 -16.57
C ASP A 54 -4.24 2.71 -17.46
N GLN A 55 -4.71 1.51 -17.77
CA GLN A 55 -5.97 1.32 -18.50
C GLN A 55 -7.15 1.96 -17.77
N ARG A 56 -7.25 1.81 -16.45
CA ARG A 56 -8.32 2.46 -15.66
C ARG A 56 -8.19 3.99 -15.67
N TYR A 57 -6.99 4.54 -15.64
CA TYR A 57 -6.78 5.99 -15.77
C TYR A 57 -7.19 6.52 -17.16
N ILE A 58 -6.93 5.75 -18.22
CA ILE A 58 -7.41 6.10 -19.58
C ILE A 58 -8.95 6.13 -19.62
N GLU A 59 -9.61 5.13 -19.03
CA GLU A 59 -11.07 5.08 -18.94
C GLU A 59 -11.64 6.25 -18.14
N LEU A 60 -11.02 6.58 -16.99
CA LEU A 60 -11.42 7.74 -16.19
C LEU A 60 -11.33 9.05 -16.98
N ARG A 61 -10.24 9.23 -17.73
CA ARG A 61 -10.07 10.41 -18.61
C ARG A 61 -11.13 10.46 -19.71
N ARG A 62 -11.45 9.33 -20.35
CA ARG A 62 -12.51 9.22 -21.36
C ARG A 62 -13.89 9.54 -20.80
N ASN A 63 -14.12 9.22 -19.54
CA ASN A 63 -15.36 9.54 -18.84
C ASN A 63 -15.37 10.97 -18.25
N GLY A 64 -14.38 11.81 -18.60
CA GLY A 64 -14.30 13.21 -18.16
C GLY A 64 -13.69 13.44 -16.79
N LEU A 65 -13.19 12.40 -16.11
CA LEU A 65 -12.47 12.55 -14.85
C LEU A 65 -10.96 12.71 -15.11
N ARG A 66 -10.46 13.92 -14.97
CA ARG A 66 -9.02 14.20 -15.09
C ARG A 66 -8.38 14.14 -13.71
N LEU A 67 -7.50 13.18 -13.54
CA LEU A 67 -6.64 13.03 -12.38
C LEU A 67 -5.21 13.40 -12.76
N SER A 68 -4.39 13.82 -11.78
CA SER A 68 -2.98 14.11 -12.04
C SER A 68 -2.21 12.82 -12.37
N ASP A 69 -1.07 12.96 -13.01
CA ASP A 69 -0.24 11.82 -13.42
C ASP A 69 0.43 11.08 -12.26
N ASN A 70 0.36 11.63 -11.05
CA ASN A 70 0.93 11.03 -9.84
C ASN A 70 0.24 9.71 -9.39
N LYS A 71 -0.90 9.33 -9.97
CA LYS A 71 -1.61 8.05 -9.72
C LYS A 71 -1.67 7.62 -8.24
N SER A 72 -1.72 8.59 -7.31
CA SER A 72 -1.71 8.30 -5.88
C SER A 72 -3.06 7.79 -5.40
N LEU A 73 -3.04 6.90 -4.39
CA LEU A 73 -4.23 6.38 -3.76
C LEU A 73 -5.10 7.49 -3.16
N SER A 74 -4.48 8.48 -2.52
CA SER A 74 -5.20 9.63 -1.91
C SER A 74 -6.01 10.40 -2.94
N GLN A 75 -5.47 10.62 -4.14
CA GLN A 75 -6.16 11.29 -5.23
C GLN A 75 -7.40 10.52 -5.70
N LEU A 76 -7.28 9.19 -5.86
CA LEU A 76 -8.40 8.32 -6.22
C LEU A 76 -9.48 8.33 -5.13
N LEU A 77 -9.09 8.30 -3.85
CA LEU A 77 -10.03 8.35 -2.73
C LEU A 77 -10.75 9.70 -2.65
N ASN A 78 -10.05 10.81 -2.87
CA ASN A 78 -10.64 12.16 -2.88
C ASN A 78 -11.66 12.33 -4.03
N ALA A 79 -11.40 11.72 -5.20
CA ALA A 79 -12.32 11.75 -6.33
C ALA A 79 -13.62 10.97 -6.08
N ARG A 80 -13.66 10.08 -5.08
CA ARG A 80 -14.79 9.17 -4.84
C ARG A 80 -16.13 9.87 -4.64
N GLN A 81 -16.15 10.92 -3.80
CA GLN A 81 -17.42 11.62 -3.52
C GLN A 81 -17.94 12.34 -4.75
N PHE A 82 -17.08 12.99 -5.51
CA PHE A 82 -17.44 13.64 -6.76
C PHE A 82 -18.00 12.64 -7.77
N VAL A 83 -17.33 11.51 -7.97
CA VAL A 83 -17.75 10.48 -8.92
C VAL A 83 -19.11 9.89 -8.55
N LEU A 84 -19.37 9.60 -7.29
CA LEU A 84 -20.65 9.05 -6.84
C LEU A 84 -21.81 10.04 -7.01
N LYS A 85 -21.57 11.34 -6.85
CA LYS A 85 -22.60 12.38 -6.94
C LYS A 85 -22.83 12.88 -8.37
N GLN A 86 -21.78 13.07 -9.15
CA GLN A 86 -21.82 13.84 -10.40
C GLN A 86 -21.34 13.08 -11.64
N ASN A 87 -20.56 11.99 -11.48
CA ASN A 87 -19.99 11.25 -12.60
C ASN A 87 -20.06 9.73 -12.41
N ARG A 88 -21.27 9.18 -12.36
CA ARG A 88 -21.50 7.75 -12.14
C ARG A 88 -20.84 6.82 -13.19
N ARG A 89 -20.59 7.32 -14.41
CA ARG A 89 -19.88 6.55 -15.46
C ARG A 89 -18.43 6.23 -15.06
N SER A 90 -17.82 7.10 -14.28
CA SER A 90 -16.45 6.89 -13.73
C SER A 90 -16.42 6.02 -12.48
N ALA A 91 -17.56 5.60 -11.93
CA ALA A 91 -17.59 4.87 -10.66
C ALA A 91 -16.87 3.51 -10.77
N ASN A 92 -17.21 2.71 -11.77
CA ASN A 92 -16.60 1.40 -11.96
C ASN A 92 -15.06 1.50 -12.18
N PRO A 93 -14.57 2.26 -13.17
CA PRO A 93 -13.12 2.38 -13.36
C PRO A 93 -12.39 3.03 -12.16
N LEU A 94 -13.04 3.96 -11.41
CA LEU A 94 -12.43 4.54 -10.21
C LEU A 94 -12.26 3.50 -9.10
N PHE A 95 -13.32 2.74 -8.78
CA PHE A 95 -13.22 1.73 -7.73
C PHE A 95 -12.29 0.58 -8.12
N THR A 96 -12.20 0.25 -9.40
CA THR A 96 -11.25 -0.74 -9.91
C THR A 96 -9.82 -0.20 -9.83
N ALA A 97 -9.57 1.06 -10.20
CA ALA A 97 -8.27 1.71 -10.03
C ALA A 97 -7.82 1.71 -8.54
N ILE A 98 -8.72 2.04 -7.62
CA ILE A 98 -8.44 1.99 -6.17
C ILE A 98 -8.01 0.58 -5.76
N ARG A 99 -8.69 -0.48 -6.20
CA ARG A 99 -8.35 -1.88 -5.88
C ARG A 99 -6.99 -2.28 -6.44
N ILE A 100 -6.70 -1.92 -7.70
CA ILE A 100 -5.40 -2.20 -8.33
C ILE A 100 -4.29 -1.46 -7.59
N THR A 101 -4.51 -0.20 -7.19
CA THR A 101 -3.52 0.57 -6.43
C THR A 101 -3.24 -0.07 -5.07
N TYR A 102 -4.26 -0.54 -4.35
CA TYR A 102 -4.06 -1.30 -3.11
C TYR A 102 -3.30 -2.60 -3.37
N ALA A 103 -3.64 -3.35 -4.41
CA ALA A 103 -2.96 -4.57 -4.80
C ALA A 103 -1.48 -4.32 -5.10
N LEU A 104 -1.19 -3.26 -5.86
CA LEU A 104 0.18 -2.84 -6.21
C LEU A 104 0.97 -2.44 -4.96
N ASN A 105 0.40 -1.62 -4.07
CA ASN A 105 1.06 -1.21 -2.84
C ASN A 105 1.38 -2.40 -1.92
N ILE A 106 0.43 -3.34 -1.78
CA ILE A 106 0.66 -4.56 -1.00
C ILE A 106 1.75 -5.41 -1.62
N PHE A 107 1.73 -5.58 -2.95
CA PHE A 107 2.73 -6.34 -3.66
C PHE A 107 4.14 -5.74 -3.51
N GLU A 108 4.28 -4.43 -3.71
CA GLU A 108 5.56 -3.71 -3.62
C GLU A 108 6.11 -3.68 -2.19
N ALA A 109 5.23 -3.56 -1.20
CA ALA A 109 5.65 -3.43 0.21
C ALA A 109 5.82 -4.78 0.92
N HIS A 110 4.99 -5.77 0.60
CA HIS A 110 4.85 -6.99 1.40
C HIS A 110 5.03 -8.29 0.59
N GLY A 111 5.12 -8.19 -0.74
CA GLY A 111 5.41 -9.32 -1.63
C GLY A 111 4.19 -10.13 -2.07
N ILE A 112 4.48 -11.35 -2.52
CA ILE A 112 3.56 -12.20 -3.28
C ILE A 112 2.42 -12.74 -2.41
N THR A 113 2.74 -13.31 -1.26
CA THR A 113 1.75 -13.98 -0.40
C THR A 113 0.67 -13.03 0.11
N PRO A 114 0.97 -11.83 0.67
CA PRO A 114 -0.05 -10.87 1.04
C PRO A 114 -0.85 -10.33 -0.15
N PHE A 115 -0.21 -10.16 -1.31
CA PHE A 115 -0.89 -9.76 -2.55
C PHE A 115 -1.94 -10.79 -2.97
N LEU A 116 -1.61 -12.07 -3.01
CA LEU A 116 -2.55 -13.14 -3.36
C LEU A 116 -3.69 -13.26 -2.36
N LYS A 117 -3.42 -13.19 -1.06
CA LYS A 117 -4.45 -13.14 -0.01
C LYS A 117 -5.40 -11.92 -0.18
N PHE A 118 -4.87 -10.76 -0.57
CA PHE A 118 -5.69 -9.60 -0.90
C PHE A 118 -6.58 -9.85 -2.11
N CYS A 119 -6.05 -10.46 -3.18
CA CYS A 119 -6.79 -10.82 -4.37
C CYS A 119 -7.95 -11.78 -4.04
N ASP A 120 -7.70 -12.83 -3.27
CA ASP A 120 -8.72 -13.81 -2.89
C ASP A 120 -9.83 -13.18 -2.05
N ARG A 121 -9.49 -12.37 -1.05
CA ARG A 121 -10.45 -11.60 -0.26
C ARG A 121 -11.24 -10.59 -1.10
N THR A 122 -10.64 -10.04 -2.14
CA THR A 122 -11.31 -9.09 -3.03
C THR A 122 -12.25 -9.82 -3.99
N LYS A 123 -11.81 -10.95 -4.55
CA LYS A 123 -12.60 -11.78 -5.47
C LYS A 123 -13.86 -12.34 -4.82
N SER A 124 -13.83 -12.64 -3.52
CA SER A 124 -15.00 -13.13 -2.77
C SER A 124 -16.11 -12.08 -2.61
N LYS A 125 -15.83 -10.81 -2.83
CA LYS A 125 -16.81 -9.73 -2.76
C LYS A 125 -17.65 -9.67 -4.04
N LYS A 126 -18.92 -9.27 -3.92
CA LYS A 126 -19.82 -9.10 -5.07
C LYS A 126 -19.66 -7.70 -5.69
N GLY A 127 -19.75 -7.58 -7.02
CA GLY A 127 -19.75 -6.31 -7.72
C GLY A 127 -19.28 -6.41 -9.17
N ALA A 128 -19.87 -5.64 -10.07
CA ALA A 128 -19.53 -5.66 -11.50
C ALA A 128 -18.05 -5.36 -11.76
N GLY A 129 -17.49 -4.36 -11.09
CA GLY A 129 -16.07 -4.01 -11.25
C GLY A 129 -15.10 -5.05 -10.68
N ILE A 130 -15.56 -5.92 -9.76
CA ILE A 130 -14.75 -7.05 -9.27
C ILE A 130 -14.76 -8.15 -10.33
N LYS A 131 -15.93 -8.48 -10.87
CA LYS A 131 -16.06 -9.45 -11.95
C LYS A 131 -15.20 -9.06 -13.14
N GLU A 132 -15.31 -7.81 -13.59
CA GLU A 132 -14.48 -7.26 -14.66
C GLU A 132 -12.98 -7.41 -14.38
N LEU A 133 -12.52 -7.02 -13.19
CA LEU A 133 -11.11 -7.07 -12.82
C LEU A 133 -10.55 -8.50 -12.82
N PHE A 134 -11.29 -9.48 -12.34
CA PHE A 134 -10.80 -10.86 -12.18
C PHE A 134 -11.12 -11.79 -13.35
N GLU A 135 -12.06 -11.43 -14.23
CA GLU A 135 -12.48 -12.27 -15.35
C GLU A 135 -12.12 -11.68 -16.71
N THR A 136 -12.05 -10.34 -16.81
CA THR A 136 -11.90 -9.66 -18.12
C THR A 136 -10.57 -8.94 -18.27
N ASP A 137 -9.99 -8.41 -17.17
CA ASP A 137 -8.72 -7.68 -17.21
C ASP A 137 -7.55 -8.65 -17.37
N GLN A 138 -7.07 -8.81 -18.60
CA GLN A 138 -5.99 -9.74 -18.94
C GLN A 138 -4.67 -9.41 -18.22
N ASN A 139 -4.38 -8.14 -17.96
CA ASN A 139 -3.14 -7.75 -17.29
C ASN A 139 -3.20 -8.07 -15.81
N PHE A 140 -4.32 -7.80 -15.15
CA PHE A 140 -4.49 -8.11 -13.73
C PHE A 140 -4.52 -9.62 -13.48
N THR A 141 -5.24 -10.38 -14.33
CA THR A 141 -5.26 -11.86 -14.24
C THR A 141 -3.88 -12.47 -14.51
N LYS A 142 -3.13 -11.93 -15.47
CA LYS A 142 -1.76 -12.37 -15.75
C LYS A 142 -0.80 -12.11 -14.58
N ALA A 143 -0.94 -10.95 -13.92
CA ALA A 143 -0.16 -10.65 -12.71
C ALA A 143 -0.43 -11.69 -11.61
N ILE A 144 -1.69 -12.09 -11.40
CA ILE A 144 -2.08 -13.11 -10.41
C ILE A 144 -1.50 -14.48 -10.78
N GLU A 145 -1.58 -14.90 -12.04
CA GLU A 145 -1.02 -16.18 -12.51
C GLU A 145 0.48 -16.25 -12.27
N LEU A 146 1.22 -15.22 -12.66
CA LEU A 146 2.66 -15.13 -12.43
C LEU A 146 2.99 -15.15 -10.93
N ALA A 147 2.24 -14.41 -10.12
CA ALA A 147 2.43 -14.41 -8.67
C ALA A 147 2.21 -15.80 -8.06
N LYS A 148 1.19 -16.54 -8.50
CA LYS A 148 0.95 -17.92 -8.05
C LYS A 148 2.09 -18.85 -8.45
N THR A 149 2.61 -18.74 -9.67
CA THR A 149 3.74 -19.52 -10.15
C THR A 149 4.98 -19.24 -9.31
N GLN A 150 5.26 -17.99 -9.01
CA GLN A 150 6.42 -17.61 -8.20
C GLN A 150 6.27 -18.04 -6.74
N GLN A 151 5.06 -17.94 -6.17
CA GLN A 151 4.78 -18.48 -4.84
C GLN A 151 5.04 -19.98 -4.76
N ALA A 152 4.60 -20.74 -5.78
CA ALA A 152 4.86 -22.19 -5.86
C ALA A 152 6.36 -22.52 -5.97
N ASN A 153 7.15 -21.62 -6.55
CA ASN A 153 8.61 -21.75 -6.63
C ASN A 153 9.34 -21.26 -5.35
N GLY A 154 8.61 -20.90 -4.30
CA GLY A 154 9.18 -20.44 -3.03
C GLY A 154 9.88 -19.08 -3.10
N ILE A 155 9.53 -18.24 -4.09
CA ILE A 155 10.12 -16.90 -4.23
C ILE A 155 9.50 -15.96 -3.21
N GLU A 156 10.32 -15.46 -2.32
CA GLU A 156 9.95 -14.48 -1.30
C GLU A 156 10.34 -13.04 -1.70
N HIS A 157 9.87 -12.08 -0.92
CA HIS A 157 10.21 -10.68 -1.15
C HIS A 157 11.69 -10.42 -0.77
N PRO A 158 12.50 -9.74 -1.61
CA PRO A 158 13.92 -9.50 -1.35
C PRO A 158 14.22 -8.78 -0.03
N LYS A 159 13.23 -8.10 0.57
CA LYS A 159 13.35 -7.51 1.92
C LYS A 159 13.63 -8.55 3.01
N ILE A 160 13.17 -9.80 2.84
CA ILE A 160 13.38 -10.87 3.83
C ILE A 160 14.85 -11.24 3.89
N ASP A 161 15.49 -11.41 2.73
CA ASP A 161 16.92 -11.70 2.65
C ASP A 161 17.74 -10.55 3.24
N LYS A 162 17.39 -9.30 2.89
CA LYS A 162 18.08 -8.13 3.43
C LYS A 162 17.88 -7.94 4.93
N LEU A 163 16.68 -8.20 5.42
CA LEU A 163 16.40 -8.21 6.86
C LEU A 163 17.22 -9.28 7.57
N THR A 164 17.30 -10.49 7.01
CA THR A 164 18.08 -11.60 7.56
C THR A 164 19.58 -11.24 7.62
N GLU A 165 20.11 -10.59 6.58
CA GLU A 165 21.49 -10.09 6.55
C GLU A 165 21.74 -9.09 7.70
N ILE A 166 20.85 -8.11 7.87
CA ILE A 166 20.96 -7.10 8.95
C ILE A 166 20.89 -7.78 10.31
N LEU A 167 19.96 -8.70 10.52
CA LEU A 167 19.78 -9.39 11.80
C LEU A 167 21.03 -10.22 12.19
N ARG A 168 21.73 -10.79 11.22
CA ARG A 168 22.98 -11.53 11.47
C ARG A 168 24.14 -10.64 11.94
N SER A 169 24.09 -9.35 11.63
CA SER A 169 25.13 -8.38 12.04
C SER A 169 24.85 -7.72 13.40
N VAL A 170 23.67 -7.96 13.99
CA VAL A 170 23.28 -7.32 15.26
C VAL A 170 23.39 -8.32 16.42
N GLU A 171 24.24 -8.03 17.39
CA GLU A 171 24.43 -8.85 18.60
C GLU A 171 23.47 -8.53 19.75
N SER A 172 22.67 -7.49 19.62
CA SER A 172 21.75 -6.99 20.65
C SER A 172 20.30 -7.42 20.39
N LYS A 173 19.42 -7.10 21.35
CA LYS A 173 17.97 -7.31 21.19
C LYS A 173 17.43 -6.45 20.06
N VAL A 174 16.61 -7.04 19.19
CA VAL A 174 16.01 -6.39 18.04
C VAL A 174 14.49 -6.43 18.15
N LEU A 175 13.82 -5.32 17.79
CA LEU A 175 12.40 -5.23 17.62
C LEU A 175 12.09 -5.00 16.14
N ILE A 176 11.26 -5.87 15.55
CA ILE A 176 10.85 -5.77 14.15
C ILE A 176 9.39 -5.32 14.11
N PHE A 177 9.14 -4.21 13.43
CA PHE A 177 7.79 -3.71 13.21
C PHE A 177 7.39 -3.92 11.75
N SER A 178 6.26 -4.56 11.53
CA SER A 178 5.65 -4.71 10.21
C SER A 178 4.31 -3.97 10.16
N SER A 179 4.06 -3.25 9.06
CA SER A 179 2.79 -2.55 8.84
C SER A 179 1.67 -3.48 8.36
N TYR A 180 1.97 -4.74 8.05
CA TYR A 180 0.98 -5.71 7.58
C TYR A 180 1.08 -7.01 8.38
N ARG A 181 -0.07 -7.47 8.90
CA ARG A 181 -0.12 -8.63 9.81
C ARG A 181 0.33 -9.95 9.17
N ASP A 182 0.14 -10.07 7.85
CA ASP A 182 0.38 -11.32 7.11
C ASP A 182 1.71 -11.28 6.31
N SER A 183 2.60 -10.32 6.62
CA SER A 183 3.94 -10.21 6.00
C SER A 183 4.99 -10.97 6.79
#